data_4ff75dbf7042338e541db8961d8cba5b
#
_entry.id   4ff75dbf7042338e541db8961d8cba5b
#
_cell.length_a   1.000
_cell.length_b   1.000
_cell.length_c   1.000
_cell.angle_alpha   90.00
_cell.angle_beta   90.00
_cell.angle_gamma   90.00
#
_symmetry.space_group_name_H-M   'P 1'
#
loop_
_entity.id
_entity.type
_entity.pdbx_description
1 polymer ?
#
loop_
_entity_poly.entity_id
_entity_poly.type
_entity_poly.pdbx_seq_one_letter_code
_entity_poly.pdbx_strand_id
1 'polypeptide(L)'
;MKKHQISAEHLSIERIGEVVYGGYKIELSDDAQKRIVECREYLDRKIAETTAPIYGVTTGFGSLCNVSIGADDLAQLQINLMMSHACGTGDRVPNDIVKIMLLLKIQSLSYGFSGCQLVTVNRLIDFFNNDIYPVVYMQGSLGASGDLVPLAHLTLPLVGLGEVEVDGKVISGEEMLQKFNWQPIQLASKEGLALLNGTQNMGAFAVWALLQSHRLSDWADKIAAMSLDAYYGLTAPFTDAVHQVRPHRGQIVTAARMRELLKGSEIVEKPKSYVQDPYSFRCIPQVHGTVKDTIAYVDSVIDVEINSATDNPTVCPNDDLIISAGNFHGEPIAMPMDFLSIAMCELSNISERRIYKLISGTRGLPSFLVASPGLNSGFMIPQYTAASVVSLNKSLATPSSVDSIPSSQGQEDHVSMGANAAIKLYKVVLNTERVLAIELFNAAQALEFRRPLKSSPAVEAIFEEYRKVVPFIVRDEVMYPHIANSIEFLRK
;
A
#
# COMPACT_ATOMS: atom_id res chain seq x y z
N MET A 1 15.23 -17.67 -15.17
CA MET A 1 14.08 -16.82 -14.80
C MET A 1 13.70 -17.20 -13.37
N LYS A 2 13.53 -16.21 -12.48
CA LYS A 2 13.12 -16.48 -11.08
C LYS A 2 11.66 -16.94 -11.07
N LYS A 3 11.33 -17.94 -10.26
CA LYS A 3 9.97 -18.45 -10.09
C LYS A 3 9.51 -18.36 -8.63
N HIS A 4 8.25 -18.06 -8.42
CA HIS A 4 7.58 -18.18 -7.15
C HIS A 4 6.42 -19.15 -7.28
N GLN A 5 6.38 -20.14 -6.39
CA GLN A 5 5.37 -21.17 -6.37
C GLN A 5 4.24 -20.76 -5.43
N ILE A 6 3.03 -20.65 -5.95
CA ILE A 6 1.80 -20.40 -5.19
C ILE A 6 1.41 -21.70 -4.48
N SER A 7 1.33 -21.66 -3.16
CA SER A 7 1.04 -22.82 -2.32
C SER A 7 0.25 -22.42 -1.05
N ALA A 8 0.02 -23.37 -0.15
CA ALA A 8 -0.53 -23.07 1.18
C ALA A 8 0.53 -22.61 2.20
N GLU A 9 1.80 -22.55 1.80
CA GLU A 9 2.82 -21.97 2.65
C GLU A 9 2.56 -20.48 2.87
N HIS A 10 2.96 -20.00 4.05
CA HIS A 10 2.78 -18.61 4.42
C HIS A 10 3.47 -17.65 3.43
N LEU A 11 2.71 -16.72 2.89
CA LEU A 11 3.18 -15.65 2.01
C LEU A 11 3.38 -14.37 2.82
N SER A 12 4.62 -13.87 2.94
CA SER A 12 4.88 -12.62 3.63
C SER A 12 4.74 -11.40 2.73
N ILE A 13 4.55 -10.22 3.33
CA ILE A 13 4.45 -8.93 2.63
C ILE A 13 5.73 -8.64 1.86
N GLU A 14 6.90 -8.90 2.46
CA GLU A 14 8.19 -8.71 1.81
C GLU A 14 8.32 -9.63 0.59
N ARG A 15 7.84 -10.88 0.71
CA ARG A 15 7.87 -11.82 -0.41
C ARG A 15 7.00 -11.36 -1.58
N ILE A 16 5.85 -10.77 -1.31
CA ILE A 16 5.02 -10.13 -2.35
C ILE A 16 5.83 -9.03 -3.05
N GLY A 17 6.49 -8.16 -2.29
CA GLY A 17 7.35 -7.11 -2.84
C GLY A 17 8.44 -7.67 -3.75
N GLU A 18 9.17 -8.73 -3.31
CA GLU A 18 10.18 -9.39 -4.12
C GLU A 18 9.61 -9.97 -5.42
N VAL A 19 8.44 -10.61 -5.34
CA VAL A 19 7.81 -11.26 -6.50
C VAL A 19 7.35 -10.23 -7.52
N VAL A 20 6.69 -9.17 -7.07
CA VAL A 20 6.10 -8.13 -7.93
C VAL A 20 7.17 -7.26 -8.59
N TYR A 21 8.16 -6.79 -7.81
CA TYR A 21 9.20 -5.87 -8.30
C TYR A 21 10.48 -6.59 -8.77
N GLY A 22 10.68 -7.86 -8.40
CA GLY A 22 11.90 -8.61 -8.70
C GLY A 22 11.87 -9.41 -10.02
N GLY A 23 10.83 -9.26 -10.85
CA GLY A 23 10.70 -9.92 -12.14
C GLY A 23 10.49 -11.44 -12.06
N TYR A 24 9.83 -11.89 -11.01
CA TYR A 24 9.45 -13.31 -10.86
C TYR A 24 8.28 -13.65 -11.78
N LYS A 25 8.27 -14.90 -12.28
CA LYS A 25 7.07 -15.57 -12.80
C LYS A 25 6.47 -16.41 -11.68
N ILE A 26 5.16 -16.60 -11.72
CA ILE A 26 4.44 -17.39 -10.73
C ILE A 26 3.85 -18.66 -11.38
N GLU A 27 3.73 -19.72 -10.58
CA GLU A 27 3.10 -20.99 -10.97
C GLU A 27 2.42 -21.64 -9.77
N LEU A 28 1.38 -22.42 -9.98
CA LEU A 28 0.75 -23.18 -8.89
C LEU A 28 1.62 -24.39 -8.52
N SER A 29 1.69 -24.71 -7.23
CA SER A 29 2.18 -25.99 -6.75
C SER A 29 1.21 -27.12 -7.17
N ASP A 30 1.70 -28.35 -7.25
CA ASP A 30 0.85 -29.52 -7.54
C ASP A 30 -0.30 -29.66 -6.52
N ASP A 31 0.01 -29.38 -5.25
CA ASP A 31 -0.96 -29.42 -4.17
C ASP A 31 -2.02 -28.29 -4.29
N ALA A 32 -1.64 -27.08 -4.70
CA ALA A 32 -2.58 -26.01 -4.98
C ALA A 32 -3.51 -26.34 -6.15
N GLN A 33 -2.95 -26.91 -7.24
CA GLN A 33 -3.75 -27.38 -8.37
C GLN A 33 -4.76 -28.45 -7.94
N LYS A 34 -4.32 -29.42 -7.14
CA LYS A 34 -5.16 -30.48 -6.61
C LYS A 34 -6.32 -29.92 -5.77
N ARG A 35 -6.04 -28.99 -4.83
CA ARG A 35 -7.08 -28.36 -4.01
C ARG A 35 -8.12 -27.63 -4.85
N ILE A 36 -7.69 -26.88 -5.87
CA ILE A 36 -8.60 -26.17 -6.78
C ILE A 36 -9.53 -27.17 -7.49
N VAL A 37 -8.97 -28.24 -8.06
CA VAL A 37 -9.73 -29.25 -8.79
C VAL A 37 -10.71 -30.00 -7.88
N GLU A 38 -10.25 -30.49 -6.73
CA GLU A 38 -11.09 -31.20 -5.75
C GLU A 38 -12.25 -30.32 -5.24
N CYS A 39 -12.01 -29.01 -5.00
CA CYS A 39 -13.05 -28.08 -4.60
C CYS A 39 -14.09 -27.87 -5.71
N ARG A 40 -13.66 -27.76 -6.97
CA ARG A 40 -14.56 -27.60 -8.11
C ARG A 40 -15.42 -28.89 -8.32
N GLU A 41 -14.78 -30.04 -8.32
CA GLU A 41 -15.48 -31.34 -8.47
C GLU A 41 -16.48 -31.57 -7.32
N TYR A 42 -16.13 -31.22 -6.11
CA TYR A 42 -17.04 -31.27 -4.96
C TYR A 42 -18.28 -30.40 -5.20
N LEU A 43 -18.06 -29.15 -5.62
CA LEU A 43 -19.16 -28.20 -5.86
C LEU A 43 -20.07 -28.68 -6.99
N ASP A 44 -19.51 -29.18 -8.10
CA ASP A 44 -20.27 -29.70 -9.22
C ASP A 44 -21.15 -30.91 -8.82
N ARG A 45 -20.59 -31.83 -8.03
CA ARG A 45 -21.33 -32.96 -7.47
C ARG A 45 -22.48 -32.50 -6.59
N LYS A 46 -22.24 -31.53 -5.67
CA LYS A 46 -23.30 -31.02 -4.79
C LYS A 46 -24.41 -30.31 -5.56
N ILE A 47 -24.10 -29.58 -6.62
CA ILE A 47 -25.11 -28.95 -7.49
C ILE A 47 -25.97 -30.04 -8.16
N ALA A 48 -25.39 -31.16 -8.61
CA ALA A 48 -26.11 -32.25 -9.26
C ALA A 48 -26.97 -33.07 -8.29
N GLU A 49 -26.55 -33.16 -7.02
CA GLU A 49 -27.23 -33.98 -6.00
C GLU A 49 -28.37 -33.25 -5.26
N THR A 50 -28.37 -31.90 -5.24
CA THR A 50 -29.32 -31.11 -4.44
C THR A 50 -30.34 -30.37 -5.30
N THR A 51 -31.60 -30.37 -4.83
CA THR A 51 -32.66 -29.51 -5.36
C THR A 51 -32.84 -28.22 -4.52
N ALA A 52 -32.18 -28.14 -3.37
CA ALA A 52 -32.22 -26.96 -2.51
C ALA A 52 -31.41 -25.82 -3.12
N PRO A 53 -31.89 -24.56 -3.02
CA PRO A 53 -31.15 -23.42 -3.48
C PRO A 53 -29.82 -23.25 -2.70
N ILE A 54 -28.72 -23.07 -3.45
CA ILE A 54 -27.41 -22.74 -2.86
C ILE A 54 -27.12 -21.27 -3.21
N TYR A 55 -26.94 -20.42 -2.18
CA TYR A 55 -26.70 -19.00 -2.38
C TYR A 55 -25.54 -18.73 -3.33
N GLY A 56 -25.76 -17.88 -4.33
CA GLY A 56 -24.74 -17.48 -5.28
C GLY A 56 -24.19 -18.57 -6.19
N VAL A 57 -24.77 -19.76 -6.14
CA VAL A 57 -24.45 -20.91 -6.99
C VAL A 57 -25.62 -21.26 -7.92
N THR A 58 -26.80 -21.43 -7.33
CA THR A 58 -28.07 -21.71 -8.05
C THR A 58 -29.12 -20.62 -7.81
N THR A 59 -28.75 -19.49 -7.21
CA THR A 59 -29.62 -18.35 -6.94
C THR A 59 -29.03 -17.07 -7.48
N GLY A 60 -29.82 -15.99 -7.54
CA GLY A 60 -29.34 -14.61 -7.67
C GLY A 60 -28.47 -14.19 -6.48
N PHE A 61 -28.02 -12.94 -6.50
CA PHE A 61 -27.04 -12.39 -5.56
C PHE A 61 -27.65 -11.26 -4.70
N GLY A 62 -27.03 -11.00 -3.53
CA GLY A 62 -27.45 -9.95 -2.62
C GLY A 62 -28.92 -10.09 -2.25
N SER A 63 -29.72 -9.03 -2.43
CA SER A 63 -31.18 -9.05 -2.17
C SER A 63 -31.97 -10.01 -3.07
N LEU A 64 -31.39 -10.52 -4.17
CA LEU A 64 -32.00 -11.47 -5.08
C LEU A 64 -31.71 -12.93 -4.71
N CYS A 65 -31.19 -13.21 -3.54
CA CYS A 65 -30.76 -14.52 -3.06
C CYS A 65 -31.90 -15.59 -3.04
N ASN A 66 -33.16 -15.16 -3.05
CA ASN A 66 -34.31 -16.04 -3.05
C ASN A 66 -34.83 -16.38 -4.48
N VAL A 67 -34.19 -15.85 -5.53
CA VAL A 67 -34.56 -16.14 -6.94
C VAL A 67 -33.70 -17.28 -7.44
N SER A 68 -34.33 -18.43 -7.69
CA SER A 68 -33.67 -19.58 -8.27
C SER A 68 -33.41 -19.41 -9.78
N ILE A 69 -32.24 -19.83 -10.24
CA ILE A 69 -31.77 -19.73 -11.63
C ILE A 69 -31.71 -21.13 -12.23
N GLY A 70 -32.24 -21.29 -13.45
CA GLY A 70 -32.19 -22.54 -14.18
C GLY A 70 -30.77 -22.93 -14.59
N ALA A 71 -30.52 -24.24 -14.71
CA ALA A 71 -29.18 -24.76 -15.03
C ALA A 71 -28.63 -24.19 -16.35
N ASP A 72 -29.47 -23.97 -17.34
CA ASP A 72 -29.09 -23.45 -18.67
C ASP A 72 -28.65 -21.97 -18.61
N ASP A 73 -29.08 -21.22 -17.61
CA ASP A 73 -28.77 -19.77 -17.44
C ASP A 73 -27.61 -19.52 -16.51
N LEU A 74 -27.06 -20.52 -15.80
CA LEU A 74 -26.01 -20.32 -14.79
C LEU A 74 -24.73 -19.69 -15.36
N ALA A 75 -24.31 -20.09 -16.56
CA ALA A 75 -23.11 -19.50 -17.19
C ALA A 75 -23.35 -18.04 -17.59
N GLN A 76 -24.53 -17.74 -18.16
CA GLN A 76 -24.90 -16.36 -18.51
C GLN A 76 -25.02 -15.46 -17.26
N LEU A 77 -25.51 -15.99 -16.14
CA LEU A 77 -25.60 -15.31 -14.87
C LEU A 77 -24.20 -14.84 -14.40
N GLN A 78 -23.16 -15.68 -14.52
CA GLN A 78 -21.79 -15.31 -14.13
C GLN A 78 -21.27 -14.12 -14.95
N ILE A 79 -21.50 -14.14 -16.28
CA ILE A 79 -21.09 -13.05 -17.19
C ILE A 79 -21.88 -11.76 -16.88
N ASN A 80 -23.19 -11.88 -16.69
CA ASN A 80 -24.05 -10.73 -16.33
C ASN A 80 -23.60 -10.09 -15.02
N LEU A 81 -23.21 -10.90 -14.03
CA LEU A 81 -22.67 -10.41 -12.76
C LEU A 81 -21.41 -9.58 -12.98
N MET A 82 -20.44 -10.11 -13.74
CA MET A 82 -19.20 -9.38 -14.04
C MET A 82 -19.47 -8.06 -14.76
N MET A 83 -20.33 -8.08 -15.80
CA MET A 83 -20.66 -6.88 -16.56
C MET A 83 -21.34 -5.81 -15.71
N SER A 84 -22.35 -6.19 -14.91
CA SER A 84 -23.12 -5.25 -14.10
C SER A 84 -22.33 -4.64 -12.93
N HIS A 85 -21.28 -5.31 -12.48
CA HIS A 85 -20.43 -4.87 -11.37
C HIS A 85 -19.20 -4.08 -11.84
N ALA A 86 -18.84 -4.11 -13.12
CA ALA A 86 -17.74 -3.33 -13.68
C ALA A 86 -18.16 -1.87 -13.93
N CYS A 87 -18.44 -1.12 -12.88
CA CYS A 87 -18.94 0.26 -12.93
C CYS A 87 -18.04 1.26 -12.19
N GLY A 88 -16.74 0.96 -12.06
CA GLY A 88 -15.73 1.82 -11.44
C GLY A 88 -15.52 3.13 -12.20
N THR A 89 -15.08 4.15 -11.48
CA THR A 89 -14.83 5.50 -12.02
C THR A 89 -13.63 6.18 -11.35
N GLY A 90 -13.25 7.36 -11.84
CA GLY A 90 -12.12 8.14 -11.33
C GLY A 90 -10.79 7.75 -11.94
N ASP A 91 -9.71 7.95 -11.20
CA ASP A 91 -8.35 7.62 -11.66
C ASP A 91 -8.16 6.11 -11.78
N ARG A 92 -7.25 5.69 -12.67
CA ARG A 92 -6.84 4.28 -12.77
C ARG A 92 -6.00 3.87 -11.56
N VAL A 93 -6.19 2.65 -11.11
CA VAL A 93 -5.30 2.01 -10.13
C VAL A 93 -3.93 1.78 -10.78
N PRO A 94 -2.81 2.13 -10.13
CA PRO A 94 -1.47 1.89 -10.68
C PRO A 94 -1.20 0.41 -10.99
N ASN A 95 -0.45 0.15 -12.05
CA ASN A 95 -0.18 -1.22 -12.53
C ASN A 95 0.53 -2.11 -11.51
N ASP A 96 1.38 -1.56 -10.67
CA ASP A 96 2.04 -2.32 -9.59
C ASP A 96 1.03 -2.78 -8.53
N ILE A 97 0.04 -1.96 -8.19
CA ILE A 97 -1.06 -2.35 -7.29
C ILE A 97 -1.96 -3.39 -7.98
N VAL A 98 -2.30 -3.22 -9.27
CA VAL A 98 -3.05 -4.23 -10.04
C VAL A 98 -2.31 -5.56 -10.08
N LYS A 99 -0.98 -5.55 -10.21
CA LYS A 99 -0.16 -6.76 -10.16
C LYS A 99 -0.22 -7.45 -8.79
N ILE A 100 -0.22 -6.68 -7.70
CA ILE A 100 -0.47 -7.22 -6.35
C ILE A 100 -1.88 -7.78 -6.24
N MET A 101 -2.91 -7.09 -6.76
CA MET A 101 -4.29 -7.60 -6.78
C MET A 101 -4.39 -8.97 -7.46
N LEU A 102 -3.76 -9.14 -8.63
CA LEU A 102 -3.70 -10.42 -9.33
C LEU A 102 -3.06 -11.50 -8.47
N LEU A 103 -1.91 -11.21 -7.86
CA LEU A 103 -1.21 -12.16 -7.00
C LEU A 103 -2.06 -12.59 -5.81
N LEU A 104 -2.68 -11.63 -5.11
CA LEU A 104 -3.53 -11.91 -3.95
C LEU A 104 -4.81 -12.68 -4.34
N LYS A 105 -5.42 -12.38 -5.50
CA LYS A 105 -6.58 -13.14 -6.00
C LYS A 105 -6.19 -14.57 -6.31
N ILE A 106 -5.08 -14.79 -7.00
CA ILE A 106 -4.56 -16.14 -7.32
C ILE A 106 -4.25 -16.89 -6.02
N GLN A 107 -3.58 -16.26 -5.06
CA GLN A 107 -3.26 -16.86 -3.75
C GLN A 107 -4.54 -17.31 -3.03
N SER A 108 -5.54 -16.44 -2.92
CA SER A 108 -6.83 -16.75 -2.27
C SER A 108 -7.55 -17.93 -2.93
N LEU A 109 -7.61 -17.93 -4.28
CA LEU A 109 -8.24 -19.03 -5.03
C LEU A 109 -7.48 -20.35 -4.89
N SER A 110 -6.17 -20.32 -4.68
CA SER A 110 -5.31 -21.50 -4.58
C SER A 110 -5.54 -22.33 -3.31
N TYR A 111 -6.19 -21.77 -2.31
CA TYR A 111 -6.53 -22.51 -1.08
C TYR A 111 -7.63 -23.56 -1.28
N GLY A 112 -8.40 -23.52 -2.39
CA GLY A 112 -9.40 -24.52 -2.71
C GLY A 112 -10.70 -24.39 -1.91
N PHE A 113 -11.12 -23.16 -1.59
CA PHE A 113 -12.40 -22.87 -0.91
C PHE A 113 -13.40 -22.10 -1.77
N SER A 114 -13.04 -21.80 -3.01
CA SER A 114 -13.81 -20.91 -3.89
C SER A 114 -14.61 -21.60 -4.99
N GLY A 115 -14.30 -22.86 -5.29
CA GLY A 115 -14.98 -23.61 -6.35
C GLY A 115 -14.70 -23.11 -7.77
N CYS A 116 -13.55 -22.46 -7.99
CA CYS A 116 -13.09 -22.04 -9.32
C CYS A 116 -12.56 -23.21 -10.14
N GLN A 117 -12.65 -23.09 -11.47
CA GLN A 117 -11.97 -23.97 -12.40
C GLN A 117 -10.46 -23.69 -12.42
N LEU A 118 -9.64 -24.73 -12.60
CA LEU A 118 -8.19 -24.57 -12.72
C LEU A 118 -7.78 -23.68 -13.91
N VAL A 119 -8.52 -23.77 -15.03
CA VAL A 119 -8.27 -22.95 -16.23
C VAL A 119 -8.44 -21.44 -15.96
N THR A 120 -9.39 -21.07 -15.11
CA THR A 120 -9.63 -19.68 -14.71
C THR A 120 -8.46 -19.15 -13.90
N VAL A 121 -7.99 -19.92 -12.91
CA VAL A 121 -6.83 -19.52 -12.08
C VAL A 121 -5.56 -19.45 -12.92
N ASN A 122 -5.32 -20.40 -13.81
CA ASN A 122 -4.18 -20.38 -14.73
C ASN A 122 -4.19 -19.16 -15.65
N ARG A 123 -5.35 -18.70 -16.13
CA ARG A 123 -5.45 -17.49 -16.95
C ARG A 123 -5.10 -16.22 -16.16
N LEU A 124 -5.43 -16.14 -14.87
CA LEU A 124 -4.97 -15.04 -14.00
C LEU A 124 -3.45 -15.09 -13.84
N ILE A 125 -2.85 -16.28 -13.72
CA ILE A 125 -1.40 -16.48 -13.71
C ILE A 125 -0.77 -16.01 -15.03
N ASP A 126 -1.41 -16.31 -16.15
CA ASP A 126 -0.97 -15.83 -17.47
C ASP A 126 -0.99 -14.30 -17.53
N PHE A 127 -2.01 -13.64 -16.97
CA PHE A 127 -2.04 -12.16 -16.89
C PHE A 127 -0.85 -11.64 -16.08
N PHE A 128 -0.62 -12.18 -14.88
CA PHE A 128 0.52 -11.81 -14.05
C PHE A 128 1.87 -12.02 -14.78
N ASN A 129 2.02 -13.19 -15.40
CA ASN A 129 3.27 -13.59 -16.03
C ASN A 129 3.59 -12.87 -17.34
N ASN A 130 2.60 -12.31 -18.02
CA ASN A 130 2.77 -11.57 -19.27
C ASN A 130 2.62 -10.05 -19.09
N ASP A 131 2.64 -9.57 -17.82
CA ASP A 131 2.48 -8.16 -17.49
C ASP A 131 1.24 -7.54 -18.16
N ILE A 132 0.12 -8.29 -18.14
CA ILE A 132 -1.20 -7.86 -18.61
C ILE A 132 -1.93 -7.27 -17.41
N TYR A 133 -2.15 -5.96 -17.42
CA TYR A 133 -2.79 -5.24 -16.32
C TYR A 133 -4.21 -4.86 -16.69
N PRO A 134 -5.25 -5.55 -16.14
CA PRO A 134 -6.63 -5.08 -16.29
C PRO A 134 -6.78 -3.64 -15.82
N VAL A 135 -7.55 -2.84 -16.55
CA VAL A 135 -7.82 -1.45 -16.20
C VAL A 135 -8.84 -1.41 -15.07
N VAL A 136 -8.38 -1.07 -13.88
CA VAL A 136 -9.18 -0.95 -12.66
C VAL A 136 -9.26 0.52 -12.26
N TYR A 137 -10.39 0.95 -11.69
CA TYR A 137 -10.60 2.33 -11.25
C TYR A 137 -10.63 2.43 -9.73
N MET A 138 -10.22 3.59 -9.21
CA MET A 138 -10.08 3.79 -7.76
C MET A 138 -11.42 3.86 -7.03
N GLN A 139 -12.48 4.41 -7.64
CA GLN A 139 -13.79 4.55 -6.99
C GLN A 139 -14.76 3.49 -7.47
N GLY A 140 -15.61 3.00 -6.55
CA GLY A 140 -16.71 2.08 -6.82
C GLY A 140 -16.97 1.04 -5.73
N SER A 141 -16.01 0.76 -4.85
CA SER A 141 -16.19 -0.21 -3.75
C SER A 141 -16.57 0.49 -2.43
N LEU A 142 -17.52 -0.10 -1.72
CA LEU A 142 -17.88 0.22 -0.34
C LEU A 142 -17.16 -0.70 0.67
N GLY A 143 -16.54 -1.78 0.19
CA GLY A 143 -16.06 -2.86 1.05
C GLY A 143 -17.18 -3.65 1.72
N ALA A 144 -18.38 -3.65 1.12
CA ALA A 144 -19.58 -4.33 1.62
C ALA A 144 -19.46 -5.85 1.47
N SER A 145 -19.50 -6.33 0.22
CA SER A 145 -19.21 -7.74 -0.12
C SER A 145 -17.75 -7.87 -0.59
N GLY A 146 -16.84 -7.19 0.08
CA GLY A 146 -15.48 -6.98 -0.39
C GLY A 146 -15.42 -5.96 -1.54
N ASP A 147 -14.50 -6.19 -2.45
CA ASP A 147 -14.13 -5.26 -3.52
C ASP A 147 -14.84 -5.58 -4.85
N LEU A 148 -16.16 -5.68 -4.87
CA LEU A 148 -16.93 -6.14 -6.03
C LEU A 148 -16.55 -5.42 -7.32
N VAL A 149 -16.59 -4.09 -7.33
CA VAL A 149 -16.35 -3.27 -8.52
C VAL A 149 -14.92 -3.40 -9.04
N PRO A 150 -13.86 -3.15 -8.25
CA PRO A 150 -12.49 -3.30 -8.74
C PRO A 150 -12.14 -4.72 -9.14
N LEU A 151 -12.65 -5.75 -8.46
CA LEU A 151 -12.43 -7.13 -8.83
C LEU A 151 -13.21 -7.54 -10.08
N ALA A 152 -14.38 -6.94 -10.36
CA ALA A 152 -15.06 -7.10 -11.63
C ALA A 152 -14.19 -6.58 -12.78
N HIS A 153 -13.65 -5.36 -12.66
CA HIS A 153 -12.72 -4.82 -13.65
C HIS A 153 -11.46 -5.68 -13.82
N LEU A 154 -10.91 -6.20 -12.71
CA LEU A 154 -9.73 -7.07 -12.73
C LEU A 154 -9.95 -8.33 -13.56
N THR A 155 -11.15 -8.90 -13.50
CA THR A 155 -11.45 -10.24 -14.04
C THR A 155 -12.28 -10.21 -15.32
N LEU A 156 -12.89 -9.11 -15.68
CA LEU A 156 -13.68 -8.95 -16.90
C LEU A 156 -12.92 -9.37 -18.19
N PRO A 157 -11.60 -9.12 -18.33
CA PRO A 157 -10.84 -9.55 -19.52
C PRO A 157 -10.71 -11.07 -19.68
N LEU A 158 -10.99 -11.88 -18.62
CA LEU A 158 -11.05 -13.34 -18.74
C LEU A 158 -12.07 -13.81 -19.79
N VAL A 159 -13.17 -13.06 -19.91
CA VAL A 159 -14.29 -13.35 -20.84
C VAL A 159 -14.23 -12.47 -22.11
N GLY A 160 -13.13 -11.77 -22.34
CA GLY A 160 -12.92 -10.92 -23.52
C GLY A 160 -13.55 -9.53 -23.44
N LEU A 161 -14.05 -9.12 -22.27
CA LEU A 161 -14.63 -7.80 -22.05
C LEU A 161 -13.66 -6.87 -21.30
N GLY A 162 -14.04 -5.60 -21.16
CA GLY A 162 -13.22 -4.60 -20.46
C GLY A 162 -11.95 -4.20 -21.21
N GLU A 163 -10.98 -3.66 -20.49
CA GLU A 163 -9.72 -3.14 -21.05
C GLU A 163 -8.53 -3.67 -20.24
N VAL A 164 -7.39 -3.81 -20.91
CA VAL A 164 -6.10 -4.15 -20.28
C VAL A 164 -5.00 -3.23 -20.79
N GLU A 165 -3.99 -2.97 -19.97
CA GLU A 165 -2.74 -2.39 -20.42
C GLU A 165 -1.72 -3.49 -20.68
N VAL A 166 -1.15 -3.51 -21.88
CA VAL A 166 -0.10 -4.43 -22.34
C VAL A 166 0.94 -3.65 -23.13
N ASP A 167 2.21 -3.83 -22.80
CA ASP A 167 3.33 -3.09 -23.43
C ASP A 167 3.13 -1.55 -23.41
N GLY A 168 2.54 -1.02 -22.34
CA GLY A 168 2.25 0.40 -22.14
C GLY A 168 1.10 0.94 -22.99
N LYS A 169 0.30 0.06 -23.61
CA LYS A 169 -0.88 0.43 -24.42
C LYS A 169 -2.13 -0.20 -23.84
N VAL A 170 -3.19 0.60 -23.80
CA VAL A 170 -4.53 0.11 -23.43
C VAL A 170 -5.22 -0.45 -24.67
N ILE A 171 -5.68 -1.70 -24.56
CA ILE A 171 -6.42 -2.43 -25.59
C ILE A 171 -7.65 -3.09 -24.96
N SER A 172 -8.62 -3.48 -25.78
CA SER A 172 -9.79 -4.22 -25.29
C SER A 172 -9.43 -5.64 -24.85
N GLY A 173 -10.27 -6.23 -23.98
CA GLY A 173 -10.13 -7.65 -23.58
C GLY A 173 -10.18 -8.59 -24.79
N GLU A 174 -11.00 -8.28 -25.81
CA GLU A 174 -11.07 -9.06 -27.04
C GLU A 174 -9.76 -8.99 -27.84
N GLU A 175 -9.20 -7.77 -28.05
CA GLU A 175 -7.91 -7.59 -28.73
C GLU A 175 -6.77 -8.29 -27.96
N MET A 176 -6.81 -8.28 -26.64
CA MET A 176 -5.86 -9.01 -25.80
C MET A 176 -5.95 -10.51 -26.01
N LEU A 177 -7.15 -11.09 -26.01
CA LEU A 177 -7.35 -12.53 -26.28
C LEU A 177 -6.83 -12.91 -27.67
N GLN A 178 -7.11 -12.09 -28.70
CA GLN A 178 -6.59 -12.29 -30.05
C GLN A 178 -5.06 -12.23 -30.09
N LYS A 179 -4.45 -11.21 -29.44
CA LYS A 179 -2.98 -11.02 -29.38
C LYS A 179 -2.25 -12.24 -28.82
N PHE A 180 -2.82 -12.88 -27.77
CA PHE A 180 -2.22 -14.03 -27.11
C PHE A 180 -2.74 -15.38 -27.66
N ASN A 181 -3.61 -15.36 -28.68
CA ASN A 181 -4.28 -16.54 -29.22
C ASN A 181 -5.01 -17.36 -28.15
N TRP A 182 -5.71 -16.67 -27.25
CA TRP A 182 -6.52 -17.27 -26.18
C TRP A 182 -8.00 -17.23 -26.51
N GLN A 183 -8.74 -18.25 -26.02
CA GLN A 183 -10.20 -18.23 -26.05
C GLN A 183 -10.73 -17.59 -24.76
N PRO A 184 -11.89 -16.92 -24.80
CA PRO A 184 -12.60 -16.49 -23.61
C PRO A 184 -12.83 -17.65 -22.65
N ILE A 185 -12.70 -17.43 -21.35
CA ILE A 185 -13.03 -18.42 -20.33
C ILE A 185 -14.54 -18.59 -20.26
N GLN A 186 -15.00 -19.83 -20.30
CA GLN A 186 -16.38 -20.17 -19.99
C GLN A 186 -16.52 -20.40 -18.50
N LEU A 187 -17.17 -19.47 -17.82
CA LEU A 187 -17.32 -19.50 -16.37
C LEU A 187 -18.35 -20.58 -15.96
N ALA A 188 -17.98 -21.39 -15.00
CA ALA A 188 -18.89 -22.31 -14.34
C ALA A 188 -19.67 -21.60 -13.21
N SER A 189 -20.69 -22.27 -12.68
CA SER A 189 -21.48 -21.78 -11.54
C SER A 189 -20.59 -21.37 -10.37
N LYS A 190 -20.93 -20.28 -9.68
CA LYS A 190 -20.17 -19.64 -8.58
C LYS A 190 -18.91 -18.87 -9.00
N GLU A 191 -18.30 -19.11 -10.16
CA GLU A 191 -17.02 -18.47 -10.52
C GLU A 191 -17.13 -16.94 -10.59
N GLY A 192 -18.24 -16.38 -11.02
CA GLY A 192 -18.46 -14.94 -10.97
C GLY A 192 -18.26 -14.39 -9.55
N LEU A 193 -18.92 -14.96 -8.55
CA LEU A 193 -18.73 -14.56 -7.16
C LEU A 193 -17.32 -14.84 -6.65
N ALA A 194 -16.72 -15.98 -6.96
CA ALA A 194 -15.36 -16.29 -6.55
C ALA A 194 -14.34 -15.27 -7.06
N LEU A 195 -14.58 -14.73 -8.25
CA LEU A 195 -13.74 -13.71 -8.88
C LEU A 195 -13.99 -12.31 -8.30
N LEU A 196 -15.25 -11.95 -8.02
CA LEU A 196 -15.63 -10.59 -7.62
C LEU A 196 -15.63 -10.36 -6.10
N ASN A 197 -15.98 -11.37 -5.28
CA ASN A 197 -15.94 -11.26 -3.84
C ASN A 197 -14.50 -11.30 -3.32
N GLY A 198 -14.31 -10.69 -2.16
CA GLY A 198 -13.04 -10.68 -1.43
C GLY A 198 -12.41 -9.31 -1.31
N THR A 199 -11.29 -9.26 -0.63
CA THR A 199 -10.64 -8.03 -0.16
C THR A 199 -9.34 -7.70 -0.90
N GLN A 200 -9.13 -8.30 -2.08
CA GLN A 200 -7.83 -8.25 -2.76
C GLN A 200 -7.45 -6.87 -3.29
N ASN A 201 -8.42 -5.98 -3.58
CA ASN A 201 -8.10 -4.61 -3.93
C ASN A 201 -7.64 -3.82 -2.68
N MET A 202 -8.42 -3.86 -1.61
CA MET A 202 -8.04 -3.24 -0.32
C MET A 202 -6.71 -3.81 0.18
N GLY A 203 -6.53 -5.14 0.13
CA GLY A 203 -5.30 -5.85 0.49
C GLY A 203 -4.10 -5.43 -0.36
N ALA A 204 -4.28 -5.24 -1.66
CA ALA A 204 -3.19 -4.80 -2.54
C ALA A 204 -2.70 -3.38 -2.21
N PHE A 205 -3.62 -2.45 -1.95
CA PHE A 205 -3.26 -1.12 -1.47
C PHE A 205 -2.56 -1.17 -0.11
N ALA A 206 -3.04 -2.02 0.81
CA ALA A 206 -2.44 -2.18 2.13
C ALA A 206 -1.01 -2.75 2.05
N VAL A 207 -0.78 -3.79 1.25
CA VAL A 207 0.56 -4.36 1.00
C VAL A 207 1.49 -3.31 0.39
N TRP A 208 1.03 -2.61 -0.66
CA TRP A 208 1.81 -1.53 -1.26
C TRP A 208 2.16 -0.46 -0.24
N ALA A 209 1.18 0.01 0.55
CA ALA A 209 1.38 1.04 1.54
C ALA A 209 2.35 0.61 2.65
N LEU A 210 2.30 -0.65 3.10
CA LEU A 210 3.23 -1.19 4.10
C LEU A 210 4.66 -1.23 3.58
N LEU A 211 4.88 -1.76 2.36
CA LEU A 211 6.20 -1.77 1.72
C LEU A 211 6.79 -0.35 1.63
N GLN A 212 5.98 0.64 1.23
CA GLN A 212 6.42 2.02 1.19
C GLN A 212 6.62 2.62 2.59
N SER A 213 5.75 2.31 3.56
CA SER A 213 5.84 2.85 4.93
C SER A 213 7.09 2.38 5.66
N HIS A 214 7.50 1.11 5.50
CA HIS A 214 8.78 0.62 6.01
C HIS A 214 9.96 1.39 5.42
N ARG A 215 10.00 1.54 4.11
CA ARG A 215 11.04 2.31 3.42
C ARG A 215 11.10 3.77 3.90
N LEU A 216 9.94 4.43 3.95
CA LEU A 216 9.85 5.83 4.37
C LEU A 216 10.18 6.02 5.87
N SER A 217 9.84 5.07 6.72
CA SER A 217 10.20 5.09 8.14
C SER A 217 11.72 4.99 8.36
N ASP A 218 12.43 4.18 7.56
CA ASP A 218 13.89 4.12 7.59
C ASP A 218 14.52 5.41 7.07
N TRP A 219 14.03 5.95 5.97
CA TRP A 219 14.46 7.25 5.45
C TRP A 219 14.20 8.40 6.42
N ALA A 220 13.08 8.39 7.12
CA ALA A 220 12.75 9.43 8.09
C ALA A 220 13.79 9.52 9.21
N ASP A 221 14.29 8.39 9.72
CA ASP A 221 15.36 8.38 10.73
C ASP A 221 16.68 8.93 10.16
N LYS A 222 17.07 8.52 8.96
CA LYS A 222 18.28 9.01 8.26
C LYS A 222 18.23 10.51 8.01
N ILE A 223 17.11 11.01 7.52
CA ILE A 223 16.90 12.41 7.24
C ILE A 223 16.85 13.22 8.54
N ALA A 224 16.19 12.71 9.59
CA ALA A 224 16.13 13.34 10.89
C ALA A 224 17.53 13.47 11.54
N ALA A 225 18.41 12.46 11.35
CA ALA A 225 19.80 12.54 11.82
C ALA A 225 20.58 13.64 11.08
N MET A 226 20.43 13.73 9.75
CA MET A 226 21.04 14.81 8.95
C MET A 226 20.49 16.19 9.38
N SER A 227 19.18 16.30 9.58
CA SER A 227 18.52 17.52 10.03
C SER A 227 19.01 17.95 11.43
N LEU A 228 19.21 16.99 12.34
CA LEU A 228 19.68 17.25 13.70
C LEU A 228 21.12 17.78 13.70
N ASP A 229 22.02 17.17 12.95
CA ASP A 229 23.38 17.66 12.79
C ASP A 229 23.40 19.05 12.15
N ALA A 230 22.66 19.24 11.06
CA ALA A 230 22.53 20.53 10.40
C ALA A 230 21.99 21.62 11.36
N TYR A 231 21.09 21.27 12.28
CA TYR A 231 20.51 22.18 13.27
C TYR A 231 21.41 22.40 14.50
N TYR A 232 22.55 21.74 14.61
CA TYR A 232 23.38 21.69 15.84
C TYR A 232 22.61 21.07 17.02
N GLY A 233 21.82 20.02 16.78
CA GLY A 233 21.01 19.38 17.79
C GLY A 233 21.80 18.63 18.86
N LEU A 234 21.11 18.25 19.94
CA LEU A 234 21.64 17.51 21.08
C LEU A 234 21.31 16.02 20.95
N THR A 235 22.27 15.16 21.30
CA THR A 235 22.07 13.69 21.32
C THR A 235 21.60 13.15 22.67
N ALA A 236 21.68 13.95 23.74
CA ALA A 236 21.21 13.55 25.07
C ALA A 236 19.78 12.98 25.10
N PRO A 237 18.81 13.47 24.31
CA PRO A 237 17.46 12.90 24.26
C PRO A 237 17.41 11.45 23.77
N PHE A 238 18.45 10.93 23.13
CA PHE A 238 18.52 9.56 22.61
C PHE A 238 19.23 8.58 23.56
N THR A 239 19.65 9.04 24.75
CA THR A 239 20.30 8.22 25.76
C THR A 239 19.40 7.05 26.18
N ASP A 240 19.94 5.84 26.21
CA ASP A 240 19.16 4.61 26.43
C ASP A 240 18.33 4.64 27.71
N ALA A 241 18.90 5.11 28.82
CA ALA A 241 18.21 5.21 30.11
C ALA A 241 16.87 5.97 30.04
N VAL A 242 16.76 7.00 29.17
CA VAL A 242 15.53 7.77 28.96
C VAL A 242 14.42 6.89 28.41
N HIS A 243 14.76 5.94 27.55
CA HIS A 243 13.79 5.08 26.84
C HIS A 243 13.45 3.81 27.63
N GLN A 244 14.32 3.38 28.52
CA GLN A 244 14.07 2.25 29.40
C GLN A 244 13.03 2.54 30.51
N VAL A 245 12.87 3.79 30.92
CA VAL A 245 11.84 4.20 31.91
C VAL A 245 10.46 4.39 31.27
N ARG A 246 10.37 4.41 29.92
CA ARG A 246 9.13 4.43 29.15
C ARG A 246 9.27 3.49 27.94
N PRO A 247 9.16 2.16 28.14
CA PRO A 247 9.70 1.15 27.23
C PRO A 247 8.75 0.81 26.05
N HIS A 248 8.29 1.79 25.27
CA HIS A 248 7.66 1.54 23.98
C HIS A 248 8.70 1.01 23.00
N ARG A 249 8.39 -0.09 22.33
CA ARG A 249 9.33 -0.80 21.45
C ARG A 249 9.89 0.11 20.35
N GLY A 250 9.03 0.79 19.61
CA GLY A 250 9.43 1.67 18.53
C GLY A 250 10.27 2.86 19.03
N GLN A 251 9.96 3.40 20.21
CA GLN A 251 10.73 4.48 20.83
C GLN A 251 12.17 4.03 21.15
N ILE A 252 12.35 2.84 21.74
CA ILE A 252 13.66 2.26 22.02
C ILE A 252 14.47 2.04 20.75
N VAL A 253 13.85 1.42 19.74
CA VAL A 253 14.46 1.14 18.44
C VAL A 253 14.90 2.43 17.75
N THR A 254 14.04 3.45 17.72
CA THR A 254 14.35 4.73 17.08
C THR A 254 15.48 5.46 17.80
N ALA A 255 15.49 5.48 19.15
CA ALA A 255 16.58 6.09 19.90
C ALA A 255 17.93 5.39 19.65
N ALA A 256 17.94 4.06 19.61
CA ALA A 256 19.13 3.29 19.27
C ALA A 256 19.61 3.62 17.85
N ARG A 257 18.69 3.69 16.89
CA ARG A 257 18.99 4.04 15.49
C ARG A 257 19.58 5.44 15.37
N MET A 258 19.04 6.43 16.09
CA MET A 258 19.57 7.79 16.11
C MET A 258 21.01 7.84 16.68
N ARG A 259 21.29 7.10 17.76
CA ARG A 259 22.66 6.99 18.30
C ARG A 259 23.63 6.38 17.30
N GLU A 260 23.21 5.36 16.57
CA GLU A 260 23.99 4.70 15.51
C GLU A 260 24.28 5.67 14.36
N LEU A 261 23.25 6.31 13.83
CA LEU A 261 23.35 7.23 12.69
C LEU A 261 24.25 8.45 12.98
N LEU A 262 24.29 8.91 14.23
CA LEU A 262 25.05 10.12 14.62
C LEU A 262 26.45 9.79 15.19
N LYS A 263 26.81 8.53 15.29
CA LYS A 263 28.10 8.12 15.87
C LYS A 263 29.27 8.63 15.04
N GLY A 264 30.18 9.38 15.69
CA GLY A 264 31.38 9.94 15.08
C GLY A 264 31.15 11.25 14.32
N SER A 265 30.02 11.94 14.57
CA SER A 265 29.77 13.28 14.02
C SER A 265 30.60 14.32 14.78
N GLU A 266 31.49 15.04 14.09
CA GLU A 266 32.21 16.19 14.65
C GLU A 266 31.28 17.33 15.07
N ILE A 267 30.10 17.43 14.42
CA ILE A 267 29.10 18.45 14.70
C ILE A 267 28.41 18.17 16.04
N VAL A 268 28.07 16.90 16.32
CA VAL A 268 27.48 16.49 17.60
C VAL A 268 28.45 16.76 18.76
N GLU A 269 29.74 16.51 18.57
CA GLU A 269 30.78 16.68 19.62
C GLU A 269 31.06 18.13 19.98
N LYS A 270 30.71 19.10 19.13
CA LYS A 270 30.87 20.51 19.45
C LYS A 270 30.07 20.93 20.66
N PRO A 271 30.66 21.70 21.60
CA PRO A 271 29.94 22.27 22.75
C PRO A 271 28.73 23.13 22.29
N LYS A 272 27.60 22.96 22.97
CA LYS A 272 26.35 23.67 22.68
C LYS A 272 26.07 24.69 23.81
N SER A 273 25.61 25.88 23.46
CA SER A 273 25.28 26.96 24.40
C SER A 273 23.82 26.92 24.88
N TYR A 274 23.04 25.90 24.49
CA TYR A 274 21.63 25.77 24.83
C TYR A 274 21.36 24.45 25.55
N VAL A 275 20.29 24.42 26.35
CA VAL A 275 19.99 23.34 27.26
C VAL A 275 19.17 22.23 26.58
N GLN A 276 18.31 22.59 25.61
CA GLN A 276 17.40 21.63 24.95
C GLN A 276 17.05 22.06 23.52
N ASP A 277 16.63 21.07 22.72
CA ASP A 277 16.12 21.26 21.38
C ASP A 277 14.59 21.41 21.34
N PRO A 278 14.04 21.98 20.24
CA PRO A 278 12.63 21.90 19.94
C PRO A 278 12.15 20.43 19.87
N TYR A 279 10.86 20.22 20.09
CA TYR A 279 10.25 18.87 20.12
C TYR A 279 10.45 18.10 18.81
N SER A 280 10.46 18.77 17.66
CA SER A 280 10.69 18.11 16.37
C SER A 280 12.04 17.41 16.25
N PHE A 281 13.00 17.74 17.11
CA PHE A 281 14.31 17.06 17.21
C PHE A 281 14.36 16.14 18.43
N ARG A 282 14.06 16.63 19.64
CA ARG A 282 14.22 15.81 20.85
C ARG A 282 13.17 14.73 21.03
N CYS A 283 12.00 14.85 20.39
CA CYS A 283 10.93 13.86 20.43
C CYS A 283 10.90 12.93 19.20
N ILE A 284 11.97 12.88 18.40
CA ILE A 284 12.11 11.92 17.30
C ILE A 284 11.80 10.49 17.78
N PRO A 285 12.37 9.96 18.88
CA PRO A 285 12.09 8.60 19.32
C PRO A 285 10.62 8.34 19.65
N GLN A 286 9.93 9.33 20.24
CA GLN A 286 8.52 9.17 20.61
C GLN A 286 7.61 9.14 19.39
N VAL A 287 7.83 10.02 18.40
CA VAL A 287 6.97 10.14 17.23
C VAL A 287 7.29 9.07 16.20
N HIS A 288 8.54 8.97 15.74
CA HIS A 288 8.95 7.93 14.78
C HIS A 288 8.73 6.52 15.34
N GLY A 289 8.95 6.35 16.67
CA GLY A 289 8.73 5.09 17.35
C GLY A 289 7.27 4.67 17.34
N THR A 290 6.34 5.58 17.60
CA THR A 290 4.90 5.30 17.52
C THR A 290 4.48 4.92 16.09
N VAL A 291 5.05 5.57 15.08
CA VAL A 291 4.82 5.18 13.67
C VAL A 291 5.29 3.74 13.42
N LYS A 292 6.48 3.36 13.89
CA LYS A 292 7.01 1.98 13.76
C LYS A 292 6.13 0.95 14.46
N ASP A 293 5.65 1.26 15.66
CA ASP A 293 4.75 0.37 16.41
C ASP A 293 3.40 0.21 15.68
N THR A 294 2.90 1.28 15.05
CA THR A 294 1.68 1.23 14.24
C THR A 294 1.89 0.42 12.96
N ILE A 295 3.00 0.63 12.25
CA ILE A 295 3.36 -0.19 11.06
C ILE A 295 3.38 -1.67 11.44
N ALA A 296 4.05 -2.04 12.53
CA ALA A 296 4.15 -3.43 12.98
C ALA A 296 2.78 -4.05 13.34
N TYR A 297 1.86 -3.27 13.91
CA TYR A 297 0.49 -3.71 14.15
C TYR A 297 -0.24 -3.97 12.83
N VAL A 298 -0.17 -3.04 11.89
CA VAL A 298 -0.85 -3.16 10.59
C VAL A 298 -0.26 -4.33 9.79
N ASP A 299 1.07 -4.52 9.80
CA ASP A 299 1.73 -5.70 9.24
C ASP A 299 1.08 -6.99 9.73
N SER A 300 0.91 -7.12 11.07
CA SER A 300 0.36 -8.34 11.66
C SER A 300 -1.08 -8.66 11.25
N VAL A 301 -1.88 -7.65 10.92
CA VAL A 301 -3.26 -7.85 10.44
C VAL A 301 -3.28 -8.17 8.95
N ILE A 302 -2.52 -7.44 8.15
CA ILE A 302 -2.48 -7.65 6.70
C ILE A 302 -1.81 -8.99 6.37
N ASP A 303 -0.85 -9.44 7.16
CA ASP A 303 -0.22 -10.75 7.04
C ASP A 303 -1.25 -11.90 7.13
N VAL A 304 -2.23 -11.80 8.01
CA VAL A 304 -3.34 -12.76 8.08
C VAL A 304 -4.23 -12.65 6.83
N GLU A 305 -4.59 -11.43 6.42
CA GLU A 305 -5.52 -11.19 5.32
C GLU A 305 -5.00 -11.73 3.99
N ILE A 306 -3.72 -11.49 3.66
CA ILE A 306 -3.12 -11.95 2.40
C ILE A 306 -2.98 -13.48 2.30
N ASN A 307 -3.13 -14.17 3.44
CA ASN A 307 -3.11 -15.63 3.56
C ASN A 307 -4.51 -16.22 3.79
N SER A 308 -5.57 -15.49 3.40
CA SER A 308 -6.96 -15.88 3.65
C SER A 308 -7.77 -16.10 2.38
N ALA A 309 -8.80 -16.96 2.47
CA ALA A 309 -9.86 -17.08 1.47
C ALA A 309 -11.03 -16.17 1.88
N THR A 310 -11.31 -15.15 1.09
CA THR A 310 -12.21 -14.04 1.45
C THR A 310 -13.43 -13.92 0.52
N ASP A 311 -13.72 -14.92 -0.30
CA ASP A 311 -14.94 -14.95 -1.11
C ASP A 311 -16.12 -15.64 -0.39
N ASN A 312 -17.30 -15.60 -1.00
CA ASN A 312 -18.54 -16.14 -0.47
C ASN A 312 -19.42 -16.72 -1.61
N PRO A 313 -20.12 -17.83 -1.39
CA PRO A 313 -20.06 -18.74 -0.25
C PRO A 313 -18.73 -19.49 -0.17
N THR A 314 -18.33 -19.85 1.05
CA THR A 314 -17.15 -20.68 1.28
C THR A 314 -17.49 -22.14 1.03
N VAL A 315 -16.69 -22.82 0.23
CA VAL A 315 -16.83 -24.24 -0.10
C VAL A 315 -15.79 -25.03 0.70
N CYS A 316 -16.25 -25.91 1.59
CA CYS A 316 -15.41 -26.75 2.45
C CYS A 316 -15.60 -28.23 2.10
N PRO A 317 -14.87 -28.79 1.12
CA PRO A 317 -15.07 -30.17 0.67
C PRO A 317 -14.87 -31.21 1.78
N ASN A 318 -13.88 -31.01 2.64
CA ASN A 318 -13.54 -31.94 3.71
C ASN A 318 -14.61 -32.03 4.82
N ASP A 319 -15.35 -30.95 5.02
CA ASP A 319 -16.41 -30.87 6.03
C ASP A 319 -17.81 -31.13 5.43
N ASP A 320 -17.88 -31.37 4.13
CA ASP A 320 -19.11 -31.52 3.36
C ASP A 320 -20.05 -30.30 3.48
N LEU A 321 -19.49 -29.08 3.43
CA LEU A 321 -20.22 -27.84 3.69
C LEU A 321 -20.05 -26.80 2.55
N ILE A 322 -21.14 -26.08 2.28
CA ILE A 322 -21.15 -24.85 1.48
C ILE A 322 -21.91 -23.79 2.29
N ILE A 323 -21.21 -22.77 2.75
CA ILE A 323 -21.75 -21.81 3.74
C ILE A 323 -21.63 -20.39 3.22
N SER A 324 -22.75 -19.66 3.21
CA SER A 324 -22.77 -18.22 3.05
C SER A 324 -22.45 -17.55 4.40
N ALA A 325 -21.36 -16.78 4.43
CA ALA A 325 -20.83 -16.12 5.61
C ALA A 325 -20.31 -14.71 5.26
N GLY A 326 -19.53 -14.08 6.13
CA GLY A 326 -19.08 -12.70 6.00
C GLY A 326 -17.57 -12.51 5.78
N ASN A 327 -16.84 -13.51 5.32
CA ASN A 327 -15.37 -13.43 5.15
C ASN A 327 -14.91 -12.38 4.13
N PHE A 328 -15.81 -11.88 3.31
CA PHE A 328 -15.57 -10.78 2.38
C PHE A 328 -15.58 -9.39 3.04
N HIS A 329 -16.05 -9.28 4.29
CA HIS A 329 -16.22 -7.97 4.93
C HIS A 329 -14.88 -7.29 5.18
N GLY A 330 -14.71 -6.07 4.66
CA GLY A 330 -13.43 -5.36 4.67
C GLY A 330 -13.03 -4.76 6.02
N GLU A 331 -13.87 -4.80 7.06
CA GLU A 331 -13.61 -4.14 8.35
C GLU A 331 -12.28 -4.55 9.00
N PRO A 332 -11.87 -5.83 9.01
CA PRO A 332 -10.59 -6.23 9.60
C PRO A 332 -9.38 -5.47 9.06
N ILE A 333 -9.42 -5.00 7.80
CA ILE A 333 -8.33 -4.26 7.18
C ILE A 333 -8.62 -2.77 7.00
N ALA A 334 -9.88 -2.34 7.04
CA ALA A 334 -10.26 -0.93 6.94
C ALA A 334 -9.70 -0.10 8.10
N MET A 335 -9.93 -0.53 9.34
CA MET A 335 -9.42 0.14 10.54
C MET A 335 -7.87 0.21 10.57
N PRO A 336 -7.11 -0.88 10.35
CA PRO A 336 -5.66 -0.80 10.28
C PRO A 336 -5.13 0.15 9.20
N MET A 337 -5.77 0.24 8.04
CA MET A 337 -5.40 1.20 7.00
C MET A 337 -5.61 2.66 7.44
N ASP A 338 -6.69 2.95 8.15
CA ASP A 338 -6.90 4.27 8.75
C ASP A 338 -5.85 4.56 9.85
N PHE A 339 -5.49 3.59 10.68
CA PHE A 339 -4.41 3.75 11.67
C PHE A 339 -3.07 4.04 11.01
N LEU A 340 -2.73 3.34 9.92
CA LEU A 340 -1.51 3.60 9.15
C LEU A 340 -1.55 4.99 8.50
N SER A 341 -2.71 5.44 8.01
CA SER A 341 -2.88 6.79 7.48
C SER A 341 -2.58 7.86 8.53
N ILE A 342 -3.07 7.69 9.75
CA ILE A 342 -2.78 8.60 10.88
C ILE A 342 -1.27 8.59 11.21
N ALA A 343 -0.65 7.42 11.28
CA ALA A 343 0.77 7.28 11.59
C ALA A 343 1.66 7.95 10.54
N MET A 344 1.39 7.75 9.25
CA MET A 344 2.16 8.36 8.17
C MET A 344 1.91 9.89 8.09
N CYS A 345 0.72 10.35 8.45
CA CYS A 345 0.44 11.77 8.62
C CYS A 345 1.31 12.39 9.72
N GLU A 346 1.44 11.76 10.89
CA GLU A 346 2.30 12.24 11.98
C GLU A 346 3.79 12.21 11.62
N LEU A 347 4.24 11.21 10.86
CA LEU A 347 5.61 11.18 10.35
C LEU A 347 5.91 12.39 9.46
N SER A 348 4.97 12.76 8.59
CA SER A 348 5.08 13.95 7.76
C SER A 348 4.98 15.25 8.56
N ASN A 349 4.16 15.31 9.62
CA ASN A 349 4.03 16.46 10.51
C ASN A 349 5.35 16.82 11.19
N ILE A 350 5.98 15.85 11.84
CA ILE A 350 7.26 16.13 12.56
C ILE A 350 8.38 16.48 11.58
N SER A 351 8.39 15.88 10.38
CA SER A 351 9.31 16.21 9.30
C SER A 351 9.18 17.68 8.87
N GLU A 352 7.97 18.13 8.59
CA GLU A 352 7.70 19.51 8.20
C GLU A 352 8.11 20.49 9.32
N ARG A 353 7.91 20.16 10.60
CA ARG A 353 8.39 21.01 11.71
C ARG A 353 9.91 21.13 11.75
N ARG A 354 10.66 20.09 11.34
CA ARG A 354 12.12 20.19 11.20
C ARG A 354 12.51 21.08 10.02
N ILE A 355 11.82 20.97 8.87
CA ILE A 355 12.03 21.89 7.73
C ILE A 355 11.89 23.35 8.19
N TYR A 356 10.78 23.66 8.88
CA TYR A 356 10.54 25.01 9.41
C TYR A 356 11.67 25.50 10.31
N LYS A 357 12.23 24.64 11.18
CA LYS A 357 13.35 24.99 12.06
C LYS A 357 14.65 25.21 11.31
N LEU A 358 14.94 24.42 10.29
CA LEU A 358 16.15 24.57 9.49
C LEU A 358 16.19 25.92 8.76
N ILE A 359 15.07 26.40 8.25
CA ILE A 359 15.00 27.66 7.49
C ILE A 359 14.86 28.92 8.37
N SER A 360 14.72 28.77 9.68
CA SER A 360 14.33 29.88 10.59
C SER A 360 15.45 30.86 10.94
N GLY A 361 16.64 30.71 10.39
CA GLY A 361 17.78 31.60 10.69
C GLY A 361 18.30 31.48 12.12
N THR A 362 18.15 30.34 12.77
CA THR A 362 18.58 30.07 14.13
C THR A 362 19.77 29.10 14.16
N ARG A 363 20.43 29.00 15.30
CA ARG A 363 21.57 28.08 15.50
C ARG A 363 22.72 28.30 14.50
N GLY A 364 22.91 29.55 14.03
CA GLY A 364 23.96 29.89 13.06
C GLY A 364 23.70 29.48 11.62
N LEU A 365 22.49 29.02 11.30
CA LEU A 365 22.04 28.87 9.92
C LEU A 365 21.56 30.21 9.37
N PRO A 366 21.81 30.52 8.08
CA PRO A 366 21.24 31.71 7.47
C PRO A 366 19.73 31.56 7.33
N SER A 367 18.98 32.66 7.39
CA SER A 367 17.54 32.66 7.10
C SER A 367 17.28 32.09 5.71
N PHE A 368 16.33 31.15 5.64
CA PHE A 368 15.95 30.44 4.41
C PHE A 368 17.09 29.69 3.70
N LEU A 369 18.16 29.36 4.42
CA LEU A 369 19.32 28.59 3.93
C LEU A 369 19.95 29.13 2.64
N VAL A 370 20.01 30.44 2.50
CA VAL A 370 20.53 31.09 1.30
C VAL A 370 21.43 32.30 1.68
N ALA A 371 22.42 32.57 0.82
CA ALA A 371 23.20 33.80 0.92
C ALA A 371 22.39 35.02 0.45
N SER A 372 22.65 36.18 1.02
CA SER A 372 21.98 37.44 0.67
C SER A 372 20.44 37.35 0.71
N PRO A 373 19.84 37.03 1.89
CA PRO A 373 18.39 37.02 2.06
C PRO A 373 17.80 38.39 1.65
N GLY A 374 16.67 38.40 1.00
CA GLY A 374 16.03 39.58 0.42
C GLY A 374 16.22 39.68 -1.09
N LEU A 375 17.45 39.53 -1.61
CA LEU A 375 17.67 39.28 -3.05
C LEU A 375 17.27 37.84 -3.43
N ASN A 376 17.56 36.88 -2.53
CA ASN A 376 17.18 35.48 -2.68
C ASN A 376 16.14 35.11 -1.61
N SER A 377 15.14 34.34 -2.00
CA SER A 377 14.12 33.73 -1.12
C SER A 377 14.54 32.36 -0.59
N GLY A 378 15.45 31.68 -1.28
CA GLY A 378 16.00 30.39 -0.91
C GLY A 378 14.94 29.30 -0.66
N PHE A 379 15.01 28.68 0.50
CA PHE A 379 14.15 27.56 0.88
C PHE A 379 12.82 27.96 1.57
N MET A 380 12.42 29.24 1.47
CA MET A 380 11.14 29.70 2.01
C MET A 380 9.97 28.93 1.43
N ILE A 381 9.87 28.83 0.12
CA ILE A 381 8.71 28.24 -0.60
C ILE A 381 8.74 26.71 -0.61
N PRO A 382 9.86 26.00 -0.67
CA PRO A 382 9.88 24.56 -0.38
C PRO A 382 9.21 24.17 0.94
N GLN A 383 9.38 24.97 2.02
CA GLN A 383 8.65 24.73 3.27
C GLN A 383 7.14 24.97 3.11
N TYR A 384 6.70 25.96 2.34
CA TYR A 384 5.27 26.16 2.07
C TYR A 384 4.66 24.95 1.34
N THR A 385 5.41 24.37 0.41
CA THR A 385 4.99 23.14 -0.27
C THR A 385 4.82 21.99 0.72
N ALA A 386 5.78 21.76 1.60
CA ALA A 386 5.68 20.75 2.65
C ALA A 386 4.48 21.01 3.59
N ALA A 387 4.28 22.24 4.05
CA ALA A 387 3.16 22.62 4.91
C ALA A 387 1.80 22.41 4.22
N SER A 388 1.69 22.75 2.94
CA SER A 388 0.48 22.51 2.13
C SER A 388 0.13 21.03 2.05
N VAL A 389 1.14 20.17 1.78
CA VAL A 389 0.97 18.72 1.70
C VAL A 389 0.56 18.12 3.05
N VAL A 390 1.18 18.57 4.14
CA VAL A 390 0.81 18.14 5.51
C VAL A 390 -0.62 18.56 5.86
N SER A 391 -1.02 19.76 5.47
CA SER A 391 -2.41 20.23 5.67
C SER A 391 -3.42 19.36 4.92
N LEU A 392 -3.11 18.94 3.68
CA LEU A 392 -3.94 18.01 2.91
C LEU A 392 -4.01 16.64 3.59
N ASN A 393 -2.89 16.12 4.10
CA ASN A 393 -2.84 14.84 4.81
C ASN A 393 -3.78 14.80 6.01
N LYS A 394 -3.97 15.91 6.72
CA LYS A 394 -4.90 16.03 7.83
C LYS A 394 -6.33 15.63 7.45
N SER A 395 -6.80 16.08 6.27
CA SER A 395 -8.13 15.70 5.76
C SER A 395 -8.16 14.23 5.31
N LEU A 396 -7.08 13.73 4.72
CA LEU A 396 -6.98 12.34 4.27
C LEU A 396 -6.89 11.36 5.45
N ALA A 397 -6.33 11.75 6.58
CA ALA A 397 -6.21 10.92 7.78
C ALA A 397 -7.52 10.83 8.61
N THR A 398 -8.61 11.51 8.21
CA THR A 398 -9.92 11.30 8.81
C THR A 398 -10.37 9.86 8.54
N PRO A 399 -10.69 9.03 9.55
CA PRO A 399 -11.02 7.63 9.36
C PRO A 399 -12.22 7.42 8.41
N SER A 400 -12.11 6.48 7.48
CA SER A 400 -13.22 6.04 6.63
C SER A 400 -13.99 4.88 7.26
N SER A 401 -13.32 4.04 8.04
CA SER A 401 -13.88 2.86 8.69
C SER A 401 -14.94 3.15 9.74
N VAL A 402 -15.14 4.42 10.11
CA VAL A 402 -16.21 4.83 11.04
C VAL A 402 -17.51 5.19 10.32
N ASP A 403 -17.55 5.11 8.98
CA ASP A 403 -18.72 5.42 8.16
C ASP A 403 -19.37 4.14 7.61
N SER A 404 -20.68 4.15 7.44
CA SER A 404 -21.42 3.03 6.88
C SER A 404 -22.67 3.53 6.17
N ILE A 405 -22.85 3.11 4.92
CA ILE A 405 -24.00 3.46 4.08
C ILE A 405 -24.68 2.17 3.62
N PRO A 406 -25.94 1.91 3.99
CA PRO A 406 -26.61 0.68 3.59
C PRO A 406 -26.80 0.61 2.06
N SER A 407 -26.65 -0.60 1.51
CA SER A 407 -26.79 -0.90 0.09
C SER A 407 -27.61 -2.17 -0.15
N SER A 408 -27.83 -2.54 -1.41
CA SER A 408 -28.53 -3.77 -1.80
C SER A 408 -29.88 -3.95 -1.09
N GLN A 409 -30.73 -2.91 -1.08
CA GLN A 409 -32.05 -2.89 -0.41
C GLN A 409 -31.98 -3.22 1.09
N GLY A 410 -30.87 -2.86 1.77
CA GLY A 410 -30.63 -3.13 3.17
C GLY A 410 -30.10 -4.54 3.49
N GLN A 411 -29.82 -5.37 2.50
CA GLN A 411 -29.13 -6.64 2.71
C GLN A 411 -27.69 -6.42 3.19
N GLU A 412 -27.06 -5.35 2.72
CA GLU A 412 -25.74 -4.86 3.14
C GLU A 412 -25.95 -3.61 4.00
N ASP A 413 -26.46 -3.79 5.21
CA ASP A 413 -26.85 -2.74 6.14
C ASP A 413 -25.69 -2.17 6.97
N HIS A 414 -24.54 -2.85 6.98
CA HIS A 414 -23.27 -2.40 7.54
C HIS A 414 -22.13 -2.70 6.58
N VAL A 415 -21.33 -1.69 6.24
CA VAL A 415 -20.21 -1.77 5.28
C VAL A 415 -18.97 -1.12 5.87
N SER A 416 -17.78 -1.57 5.42
CA SER A 416 -16.51 -1.18 6.03
C SER A 416 -15.93 0.14 5.54
N MET A 417 -16.33 0.63 4.36
CA MET A 417 -15.66 1.71 3.62
C MET A 417 -14.14 1.49 3.42
N GLY A 418 -13.70 0.23 3.45
CA GLY A 418 -12.28 -0.12 3.41
C GLY A 418 -11.57 0.29 2.11
N ALA A 419 -12.27 0.30 0.98
CA ALA A 419 -11.70 0.81 -0.27
C ALA A 419 -11.40 2.32 -0.19
N ASN A 420 -12.23 3.11 0.50
CA ASN A 420 -11.97 4.52 0.75
C ASN A 420 -10.78 4.71 1.69
N ALA A 421 -10.67 3.89 2.75
CA ALA A 421 -9.50 3.88 3.63
C ALA A 421 -8.21 3.58 2.84
N ALA A 422 -8.24 2.57 1.95
CA ALA A 422 -7.12 2.17 1.10
C ALA A 422 -6.64 3.30 0.18
N ILE A 423 -7.55 3.96 -0.54
CA ILE A 423 -7.24 5.05 -1.46
C ILE A 423 -6.69 6.28 -0.71
N LYS A 424 -7.22 6.58 0.46
CA LYS A 424 -6.71 7.68 1.29
C LYS A 424 -5.32 7.38 1.81
N LEU A 425 -5.09 6.15 2.31
CA LEU A 425 -3.78 5.69 2.74
C LEU A 425 -2.74 5.80 1.62
N TYR A 426 -3.07 5.35 0.41
CA TYR A 426 -2.21 5.49 -0.76
C TYR A 426 -1.76 6.96 -0.97
N LYS A 427 -2.71 7.90 -0.93
CA LYS A 427 -2.43 9.33 -1.08
C LYS A 427 -1.58 9.89 0.06
N VAL A 428 -1.85 9.48 1.31
CA VAL A 428 -1.07 9.91 2.49
C VAL A 428 0.37 9.42 2.39
N VAL A 429 0.60 8.17 1.99
CA VAL A 429 1.96 7.61 1.83
C VAL A 429 2.75 8.36 0.76
N LEU A 430 2.16 8.64 -0.40
CA LEU A 430 2.79 9.48 -1.45
C LEU A 430 3.10 10.90 -0.96
N ASN A 431 2.20 11.48 -0.20
CA ASN A 431 2.39 12.81 0.38
C ASN A 431 3.51 12.81 1.43
N THR A 432 3.60 11.77 2.26
CA THR A 432 4.69 11.61 3.23
C THR A 432 6.04 11.49 2.53
N GLU A 433 6.12 10.74 1.43
CA GLU A 433 7.33 10.67 0.59
C GLU A 433 7.75 12.06 0.11
N ARG A 434 6.81 12.88 -0.37
CA ARG A 434 7.09 14.27 -0.81
C ARG A 434 7.63 15.13 0.32
N VAL A 435 7.04 15.06 1.51
CA VAL A 435 7.49 15.86 2.67
C VAL A 435 8.89 15.44 3.12
N LEU A 436 9.16 14.13 3.19
CA LEU A 436 10.50 13.62 3.53
C LEU A 436 11.54 14.01 2.48
N ALA A 437 11.19 14.01 1.20
CA ALA A 437 12.07 14.47 0.13
C ALA A 437 12.40 15.96 0.26
N ILE A 438 11.43 16.79 0.63
CA ILE A 438 11.65 18.22 0.90
C ILE A 438 12.50 18.39 2.18
N GLU A 439 12.32 17.57 3.21
CA GLU A 439 13.19 17.62 4.41
C GLU A 439 14.64 17.26 4.03
N LEU A 440 14.86 16.20 3.25
CA LEU A 440 16.19 15.82 2.77
C LEU A 440 16.86 16.98 2.01
N PHE A 441 16.10 17.62 1.11
CA PHE A 441 16.59 18.79 0.34
C PHE A 441 17.02 19.93 1.27
N ASN A 442 16.21 20.26 2.28
CA ASN A 442 16.53 21.29 3.27
C ASN A 442 17.69 20.89 4.19
N ALA A 443 17.71 19.64 4.66
CA ALA A 443 18.73 19.14 5.57
C ALA A 443 20.12 19.10 4.92
N ALA A 444 20.19 18.62 3.68
CA ALA A 444 21.43 18.62 2.92
C ALA A 444 21.93 20.04 2.64
N GLN A 445 21.02 20.98 2.29
CA GLN A 445 21.38 22.40 2.14
C GLN A 445 21.91 22.98 3.44
N ALA A 446 21.25 22.73 4.57
CA ALA A 446 21.63 23.22 5.88
C ALA A 446 22.97 22.65 6.37
N LEU A 447 23.24 21.37 6.08
CA LEU A 447 24.47 20.69 6.48
C LEU A 447 25.72 21.31 5.83
N GLU A 448 25.59 21.85 4.61
CA GLU A 448 26.70 22.55 3.92
C GLU A 448 27.22 23.77 4.71
N PHE A 449 26.33 24.47 5.40
CA PHE A 449 26.74 25.62 6.26
C PHE A 449 27.49 25.22 7.53
N ARG A 450 27.64 23.90 7.78
CA ARG A 450 28.44 23.37 8.89
C ARG A 450 29.89 23.07 8.50
N ARG A 451 30.18 23.09 7.21
CA ARG A 451 31.56 22.86 6.72
C ARG A 451 32.52 23.88 7.35
N PRO A 452 33.78 23.49 7.72
CA PRO A 452 34.45 22.23 7.37
C PRO A 452 34.11 21.04 8.29
N LEU A 453 33.28 21.21 9.34
CA LEU A 453 32.90 20.08 10.20
C LEU A 453 32.14 19.03 9.42
N LYS A 454 32.44 17.79 9.72
CA LYS A 454 31.74 16.64 9.11
C LYS A 454 30.69 16.06 10.05
N SER A 455 29.61 15.59 9.47
CA SER A 455 28.65 14.73 10.13
C SER A 455 29.23 13.34 10.38
N SER A 456 28.43 12.41 10.89
CA SER A 456 28.85 11.03 11.03
C SER A 456 29.16 10.37 9.68
N PRO A 457 29.99 9.32 9.63
CA PRO A 457 30.24 8.58 8.39
C PRO A 457 28.96 8.09 7.70
N ALA A 458 27.94 7.67 8.47
CA ALA A 458 26.68 7.20 7.93
C ALA A 458 25.88 8.35 7.25
N VAL A 459 25.82 9.50 7.86
CA VAL A 459 25.14 10.68 7.29
C VAL A 459 25.93 11.27 6.12
N GLU A 460 27.27 11.34 6.20
CA GLU A 460 28.11 11.81 5.09
C GLU A 460 27.96 10.94 3.84
N ALA A 461 27.89 9.63 4.00
CA ALA A 461 27.68 8.71 2.86
C ALA A 461 26.37 9.02 2.12
N ILE A 462 25.28 9.25 2.86
CA ILE A 462 23.98 9.65 2.27
C ILE A 462 24.10 11.03 1.61
N PHE A 463 24.74 11.97 2.28
CA PHE A 463 24.91 13.32 1.78
C PHE A 463 25.72 13.36 0.48
N GLU A 464 26.83 12.62 0.40
CA GLU A 464 27.69 12.55 -0.80
C GLU A 464 26.93 11.93 -2.00
N GLU A 465 26.15 10.85 -1.78
CA GLU A 465 25.33 10.25 -2.84
C GLU A 465 24.21 11.19 -3.28
N TYR A 466 23.57 11.87 -2.32
CA TYR A 466 22.50 12.83 -2.61
C TYR A 466 23.02 14.04 -3.42
N ARG A 467 24.23 14.55 -3.10
CA ARG A 467 24.84 15.66 -3.84
C ARG A 467 25.20 15.35 -5.29
N LYS A 468 25.24 14.09 -5.68
CA LYS A 468 25.38 13.69 -7.10
C LYS A 468 24.12 13.99 -7.93
N VAL A 469 22.96 14.10 -7.30
CA VAL A 469 21.67 14.30 -7.96
C VAL A 469 21.02 15.65 -7.66
N VAL A 470 21.33 16.25 -6.51
CA VAL A 470 20.83 17.57 -6.10
C VAL A 470 22.00 18.44 -5.64
N PRO A 471 22.35 19.53 -6.35
CA PRO A 471 23.48 20.39 -6.02
C PRO A 471 23.20 21.27 -4.79
N PHE A 472 24.24 21.91 -4.27
CA PHE A 472 24.08 23.01 -3.32
C PHE A 472 23.50 24.25 -4.03
N ILE A 473 22.46 24.82 -3.47
CA ILE A 473 21.79 25.99 -4.05
C ILE A 473 22.45 27.26 -3.54
N VAL A 474 23.17 27.94 -4.42
CA VAL A 474 23.93 29.18 -4.10
C VAL A 474 23.05 30.40 -4.19
N ARG A 475 22.13 30.43 -5.14
CA ARG A 475 21.19 31.53 -5.44
C ARG A 475 19.86 30.95 -5.89
N ASP A 476 18.80 31.77 -5.88
CA ASP A 476 17.49 31.34 -6.35
C ASP A 476 17.53 30.78 -7.76
N GLU A 477 16.91 29.61 -7.92
CA GLU A 477 16.73 28.90 -9.17
C GLU A 477 15.40 28.12 -9.13
N VAL A 478 15.05 27.41 -10.20
CA VAL A 478 13.82 26.63 -10.26
C VAL A 478 13.92 25.40 -9.34
N MET A 479 13.10 25.35 -8.28
CA MET A 479 13.23 24.37 -7.18
C MET A 479 12.51 23.03 -7.43
N TYR A 480 11.44 22.97 -8.25
CA TYR A 480 10.66 21.73 -8.39
C TYR A 480 11.45 20.54 -8.95
N PRO A 481 12.45 20.70 -9.87
CA PRO A 481 13.24 19.56 -10.33
C PRO A 481 14.07 18.93 -9.21
N HIS A 482 14.57 19.74 -8.27
CA HIS A 482 15.35 19.25 -7.14
C HIS A 482 14.46 18.46 -6.16
N ILE A 483 13.21 18.89 -5.96
CA ILE A 483 12.23 18.13 -5.18
C ILE A 483 11.91 16.80 -5.88
N ALA A 484 11.70 16.80 -7.20
CA ALA A 484 11.47 15.58 -7.96
C ALA A 484 12.66 14.62 -7.87
N ASN A 485 13.91 15.12 -8.06
CA ASN A 485 15.13 14.33 -7.90
C ASN A 485 15.29 13.78 -6.48
N SER A 486 14.85 14.53 -5.46
CA SER A 486 14.86 14.07 -4.07
C SER A 486 13.88 12.92 -3.85
N ILE A 487 12.68 12.97 -4.43
CA ILE A 487 11.71 11.87 -4.40
C ILE A 487 12.30 10.61 -5.06
N GLU A 488 12.88 10.76 -6.25
CA GLU A 488 13.51 9.64 -6.95
C GLU A 488 14.72 9.07 -6.19
N PHE A 489 15.44 9.91 -5.46
CA PHE A 489 16.53 9.45 -4.57
C PHE A 489 16.03 8.57 -3.43
N LEU A 490 14.89 8.92 -2.82
CA LEU A 490 14.29 8.11 -1.75
C LEU A 490 13.77 6.74 -2.25
N ARG A 491 13.52 6.60 -3.54
CA ARG A 491 13.00 5.36 -4.16
C ARG A 491 14.07 4.34 -4.51
N LYS A 492 15.33 4.75 -4.53
CA LYS A 492 16.50 3.88 -4.78
C LYS A 492 16.92 3.15 -3.50
#